data_0ed65fc11dfb4b6c6841b5a7321f1a88
#
_entry.id   0ed65fc11dfb4b6c6841b5a7321f1a88
#
_cell.length_a   1.000
_cell.length_b   1.000
_cell.length_c   1.000
_cell.angle_alpha   90.00
_cell.angle_beta   90.00
_cell.angle_gamma   90.00
#
_symmetry.space_group_name_H-M   'P 1'
#
loop_
_entity.id
_entity.type
_entity.pdbx_description
1 polymer ?
#
loop_
_entity_poly.entity_id
_entity_poly.type
_entity_poly.pdbx_seq_one_letter_code
_entity_poly.pdbx_strand_id
1 'polypeptide(L)'
;MCADDVPQVFDLERESFNDSSWTIDAFYHEILKNSFAHYFVMEYDQRIIGYIGIWIVIDQAQITTVAIQHDYRGYGLGQLLLKYAMHYTQTKCDTMSLEVRVDNHVAQHVYENLGFQYGGKRKNYYGEGEDAMVMWVKLND
;
A
#
# COMPACT_ATOMS: atom_id res chain seq x y z
N MET A 1 9.63 -5.90 -7.23
CA MET A 1 8.76 -5.75 -8.42
C MET A 1 9.56 -5.19 -9.57
N CYS A 2 9.40 -5.72 -10.75
CA CYS A 2 10.08 -5.24 -11.96
C CYS A 2 9.05 -4.88 -13.03
N ALA A 3 9.54 -4.32 -14.16
CA ALA A 3 8.66 -3.88 -15.24
C ALA A 3 7.78 -5.01 -15.79
N ASP A 4 8.29 -6.24 -15.81
CA ASP A 4 7.53 -7.39 -16.32
C ASP A 4 6.31 -7.72 -15.44
N ASP A 5 6.30 -7.28 -14.19
CA ASP A 5 5.19 -7.52 -13.25
C ASP A 5 4.04 -6.52 -13.44
N VAL A 6 4.27 -5.40 -14.13
CA VAL A 6 3.29 -4.31 -14.22
C VAL A 6 1.95 -4.73 -14.78
N PRO A 7 1.85 -5.51 -15.88
CA PRO A 7 0.52 -5.90 -16.38
C PRO A 7 -0.33 -6.64 -15.35
N GLN A 8 0.24 -7.59 -14.61
CA GLN A 8 -0.49 -8.32 -13.58
C GLN A 8 -0.86 -7.42 -12.40
N VAL A 9 0.05 -6.54 -11.99
CA VAL A 9 -0.21 -5.60 -10.89
C VAL A 9 -1.31 -4.61 -11.28
N PHE A 10 -1.29 -4.13 -12.53
CA PHE A 10 -2.33 -3.22 -13.01
C PHE A 10 -3.71 -3.88 -12.99
N ASP A 11 -3.79 -5.15 -13.42
CA ASP A 11 -5.05 -5.89 -13.38
C ASP A 11 -5.54 -6.06 -11.95
N LEU A 12 -4.63 -6.34 -11.02
CA LEU A 12 -4.95 -6.49 -9.60
C LEU A 12 -5.46 -5.17 -9.00
N GLU A 13 -4.85 -4.05 -9.36
CA GLU A 13 -5.28 -2.73 -8.92
C GLU A 13 -6.71 -2.42 -9.39
N ARG A 14 -7.01 -2.68 -10.66
CA ARG A 14 -8.35 -2.46 -11.21
C ARG A 14 -9.40 -3.35 -10.58
N GLU A 15 -9.06 -4.60 -10.30
CA GLU A 15 -9.95 -5.54 -9.62
C GLU A 15 -10.26 -5.08 -8.19
N SER A 16 -9.24 -4.56 -7.49
CA SER A 16 -9.36 -4.18 -6.08
C SER A 16 -9.97 -2.80 -5.88
N PHE A 17 -9.75 -1.87 -6.81
CA PHE A 17 -10.14 -0.47 -6.69
C PHE A 17 -10.79 -0.01 -7.99
N ASN A 18 -12.12 -0.12 -8.07
CA ASN A 18 -12.89 0.23 -9.27
C ASN A 18 -12.73 1.69 -9.67
N ASP A 19 -12.47 2.57 -8.71
CA ASP A 19 -12.32 4.01 -8.91
C ASP A 19 -10.87 4.47 -8.88
N SER A 20 -9.93 3.55 -9.05
CA SER A 20 -8.52 3.88 -9.06
C SER A 20 -8.16 4.80 -10.23
N SER A 21 -7.40 5.84 -9.95
CA SER A 21 -6.86 6.74 -10.96
C SER A 21 -5.53 6.24 -11.56
N TRP A 22 -5.01 5.12 -11.06
CA TRP A 22 -3.77 4.56 -11.55
C TRP A 22 -3.94 4.01 -12.96
N THR A 23 -3.04 4.42 -13.87
CA THR A 23 -2.96 3.87 -15.23
C THR A 23 -1.79 2.92 -15.32
N ILE A 24 -1.75 2.12 -16.39
CA ILE A 24 -0.61 1.22 -16.61
C ILE A 24 0.68 2.03 -16.80
N ASP A 25 0.60 3.19 -17.45
CA ASP A 25 1.75 4.07 -17.63
C ASP A 25 2.24 4.64 -16.29
N ALA A 26 1.34 4.92 -15.37
CA ALA A 26 1.69 5.39 -14.03
C ALA A 26 2.50 4.33 -13.28
N PHE A 27 2.14 3.06 -13.39
CA PHE A 27 2.91 1.97 -12.79
C PHE A 27 4.30 1.85 -13.40
N TYR A 28 4.42 1.94 -14.73
CA TYR A 28 5.74 1.92 -15.37
C TYR A 28 6.59 3.10 -14.94
N HIS A 29 5.99 4.29 -14.82
CA HIS A 29 6.71 5.47 -14.34
C HIS A 29 7.24 5.25 -12.93
N GLU A 30 6.40 4.73 -12.03
CA GLU A 30 6.79 4.47 -10.64
C GLU A 30 7.96 3.48 -10.56
N ILE A 31 7.92 2.41 -11.34
CA ILE A 31 8.94 1.37 -11.29
C ILE A 31 10.25 1.82 -11.93
N LEU A 32 10.17 2.53 -13.05
CA LEU A 32 11.34 2.83 -13.89
C LEU A 32 11.93 4.22 -13.65
N LYS A 33 11.13 5.19 -13.16
CA LYS A 33 11.54 6.59 -13.12
C LYS A 33 11.50 7.22 -11.72
N ASN A 34 10.65 6.71 -10.81
CA ASN A 34 10.50 7.31 -9.49
C ASN A 34 11.50 6.68 -8.51
N SER A 35 12.57 7.42 -8.21
CA SER A 35 13.62 6.94 -7.30
C SER A 35 13.16 6.81 -5.85
N PHE A 36 12.03 7.41 -5.47
CA PHE A 36 11.47 7.31 -4.11
C PHE A 36 10.56 6.10 -3.95
N ALA A 37 10.17 5.46 -5.05
CA ALA A 37 9.21 4.36 -5.03
C ALA A 37 9.91 3.02 -4.81
N HIS A 38 9.32 2.20 -3.93
CA HIS A 38 9.75 0.83 -3.65
C HIS A 38 8.53 -0.06 -3.70
N TYR A 39 8.47 -0.98 -4.65
CA TYR A 39 7.32 -1.84 -4.86
C TYR A 39 7.71 -3.29 -4.65
N PHE A 40 6.86 -4.04 -3.97
CA PHE A 40 7.05 -5.47 -3.71
C PHE A 40 5.82 -6.23 -4.16
N VAL A 41 6.04 -7.41 -4.71
CA VAL A 41 4.95 -8.30 -5.12
C VAL A 41 5.00 -9.57 -4.29
N MET A 42 3.84 -10.18 -4.10
CA MET A 42 3.70 -11.49 -3.48
C MET A 42 3.29 -12.47 -4.58
N GLU A 43 4.09 -13.51 -4.78
CA GLU A 43 3.84 -14.53 -5.79
C GLU A 43 3.44 -15.84 -5.13
N TYR A 44 2.52 -16.53 -5.77
CA TYR A 44 2.13 -17.89 -5.42
C TYR A 44 1.84 -18.64 -6.72
N ASP A 45 2.49 -19.79 -6.89
CA ASP A 45 2.31 -20.65 -8.07
C ASP A 45 2.52 -19.86 -9.37
N GLN A 46 3.61 -19.08 -9.42
CA GLN A 46 4.04 -18.26 -10.56
C GLN A 46 3.06 -17.13 -10.94
N ARG A 47 2.15 -16.79 -10.03
CA ARG A 47 1.18 -15.71 -10.23
C ARG A 47 1.34 -14.65 -9.14
N ILE A 48 1.18 -13.39 -9.52
CA ILE A 48 1.18 -12.30 -8.56
C ILE A 48 -0.19 -12.25 -7.90
N ILE A 49 -0.23 -12.45 -6.59
CA ILE A 49 -1.47 -12.46 -5.80
C ILE A 49 -1.59 -11.25 -4.89
N GLY A 50 -0.56 -10.43 -4.81
CA GLY A 50 -0.60 -9.22 -4.01
C GLY A 50 0.56 -8.31 -4.34
N TYR A 51 0.44 -7.05 -3.95
CA TYR A 51 1.54 -6.10 -4.09
C TYR A 51 1.37 -4.95 -3.09
N ILE A 52 2.48 -4.26 -2.83
CA ILE A 52 2.51 -3.07 -1.98
C ILE A 52 3.48 -2.07 -2.58
N GLY A 53 3.07 -0.81 -2.60
CA GLY A 53 3.91 0.31 -3.03
C GLY A 53 4.21 1.23 -1.86
N ILE A 54 5.47 1.65 -1.76
CA ILE A 54 5.96 2.51 -0.70
C ILE A 54 6.77 3.63 -1.32
N TRP A 55 6.57 4.86 -0.85
CA TRP A 55 7.47 5.98 -1.13
C TRP A 55 8.34 6.21 0.10
N ILE A 56 9.65 6.31 -0.10
CA ILE A 56 10.60 6.64 0.95
C ILE A 56 11.22 7.98 0.61
N VAL A 57 10.94 8.98 1.45
CA VAL A 57 11.49 10.34 1.29
C VAL A 57 12.16 10.70 2.61
N ILE A 58 13.49 10.85 2.57
CA ILE A 58 14.32 11.15 3.75
C ILE A 58 14.15 10.05 4.80
N ASP A 59 13.51 10.32 5.92
CA ASP A 59 13.32 9.39 7.05
C ASP A 59 11.86 8.95 7.22
N GLN A 60 11.03 9.22 6.21
CA GLN A 60 9.59 8.90 6.25
C GLN A 60 9.22 7.96 5.13
N ALA A 61 8.45 6.93 5.45
CA ALA A 61 7.86 6.01 4.48
C ALA A 61 6.37 6.27 4.40
N GLN A 62 5.82 6.16 3.19
CA GLN A 62 4.37 6.25 2.97
C GLN A 62 3.93 5.08 2.13
N ILE A 63 2.92 4.35 2.58
CA ILE A 63 2.29 3.31 1.78
C ILE A 63 1.37 4.01 0.79
N THR A 64 1.62 3.80 -0.50
CA THR A 64 0.82 4.43 -1.56
C THR A 64 -0.32 3.53 -2.02
N THR A 65 -0.10 2.21 -2.00
CA THR A 65 -1.12 1.24 -2.40
C THR A 65 -0.76 -0.13 -1.84
N VAL A 66 -1.78 -0.93 -1.57
CA VAL A 66 -1.63 -2.33 -1.16
C VAL A 66 -2.88 -3.08 -1.59
N ALA A 67 -2.71 -4.24 -2.19
CA ALA A 67 -3.85 -5.05 -2.63
C ALA A 67 -3.50 -6.53 -2.63
N ILE A 68 -4.50 -7.35 -2.34
CA ILE A 68 -4.44 -8.81 -2.42
C ILE A 68 -5.53 -9.26 -3.39
N GLN A 69 -5.20 -10.18 -4.29
CA GLN A 69 -6.13 -10.76 -5.25
C GLN A 69 -7.31 -11.39 -4.51
N HIS A 70 -8.52 -11.20 -5.04
CA HIS A 70 -9.77 -11.53 -4.33
C HIS A 70 -9.80 -12.94 -3.75
N ASP A 71 -9.36 -13.93 -4.54
CA ASP A 71 -9.40 -15.35 -4.12
C ASP A 71 -8.45 -15.67 -2.97
N TYR A 72 -7.50 -14.79 -2.69
CA TYR A 72 -6.49 -14.99 -1.64
C TYR A 72 -6.72 -14.12 -0.41
N ARG A 73 -7.81 -13.36 -0.37
CA ARG A 73 -8.17 -12.55 0.78
C ARG A 73 -8.65 -13.43 1.93
N GLY A 74 -8.49 -12.92 3.16
CA GLY A 74 -8.91 -13.65 4.35
C GLY A 74 -7.88 -14.60 4.94
N TYR A 75 -6.68 -14.67 4.35
CA TYR A 75 -5.58 -15.53 4.83
C TYR A 75 -4.48 -14.74 5.55
N GLY A 76 -4.69 -13.46 5.82
CA GLY A 76 -3.68 -12.62 6.48
C GLY A 76 -2.54 -12.19 5.59
N LEU A 77 -2.65 -12.30 4.27
CA LEU A 77 -1.57 -11.99 3.33
C LEU A 77 -1.32 -10.49 3.22
N GLY A 78 -2.35 -9.66 3.32
CA GLY A 78 -2.20 -8.21 3.35
C GLY A 78 -1.39 -7.76 4.56
N GLN A 79 -1.68 -8.34 5.72
CA GLN A 79 -0.93 -8.08 6.94
C GLN A 79 0.53 -8.52 6.81
N LEU A 80 0.78 -9.65 6.13
CA LEU A 80 2.12 -10.13 5.89
C LEU A 80 2.92 -9.19 5.00
N LEU A 81 2.29 -8.65 3.93
CA LEU A 81 2.91 -7.63 3.07
C LEU A 81 3.26 -6.38 3.86
N LEU A 82 2.35 -5.92 4.73
CA LEU A 82 2.59 -4.75 5.57
C LEU A 82 3.74 -4.98 6.54
N LYS A 83 3.81 -6.14 7.15
CA LYS A 83 4.92 -6.49 8.04
C LYS A 83 6.25 -6.50 7.30
N TYR A 84 6.27 -7.02 6.08
CA TYR A 84 7.46 -7.01 5.24
C TYR A 84 7.90 -5.57 4.94
N ALA A 85 6.96 -4.72 4.57
CA ALA A 85 7.24 -3.32 4.28
C ALA A 85 7.78 -2.59 5.50
N MET A 86 7.21 -2.83 6.68
CA MET A 86 7.68 -2.24 7.93
C MET A 86 9.10 -2.71 8.26
N HIS A 87 9.38 -4.00 8.09
CA HIS A 87 10.72 -4.54 8.30
C HIS A 87 11.74 -3.94 7.33
N TYR A 88 11.37 -3.83 6.05
CA TYR A 88 12.24 -3.25 5.03
C TYR A 88 12.59 -1.79 5.33
N THR A 89 11.63 -1.02 5.85
CA THR A 89 11.81 0.41 6.07
C THR A 89 12.37 0.78 7.43
N GLN A 90 12.34 -0.15 8.42
CA GLN A 90 12.67 0.20 9.81
C GLN A 90 14.11 0.68 10.01
N THR A 91 15.04 0.25 9.16
CA THR A 91 16.45 0.68 9.23
C THR A 91 16.70 1.97 8.44
N LYS A 92 15.74 2.39 7.62
CA LYS A 92 15.85 3.53 6.72
C LYS A 92 15.01 4.72 7.14
N CYS A 93 13.92 4.46 7.86
CA CYS A 93 12.90 5.46 8.18
C CYS A 93 12.50 5.38 9.64
N ASP A 94 12.07 6.54 10.18
CA ASP A 94 11.58 6.63 11.55
C ASP A 94 10.09 6.31 11.64
N THR A 95 9.32 6.71 10.64
CA THR A 95 7.87 6.57 10.64
C THR A 95 7.37 6.04 9.29
N MET A 96 6.21 5.39 9.34
CA MET A 96 5.47 4.97 8.16
C MET A 96 4.03 5.46 8.29
N SER A 97 3.48 6.02 7.22
CA SER A 97 2.11 6.52 7.19
C SER A 97 1.35 5.93 6.02
N LEU A 98 0.04 6.01 6.11
CA LEU A 98 -0.86 5.60 5.04
C LEU A 98 -2.16 6.39 5.15
N GLU A 99 -2.95 6.33 4.10
CA GLU A 99 -4.29 6.88 4.08
C GLU A 99 -5.28 5.76 3.79
N VAL A 100 -6.40 5.76 4.49
CA VAL A 100 -7.44 4.75 4.38
C VAL A 100 -8.79 5.44 4.42
N ARG A 101 -9.77 4.92 3.67
CA ARG A 101 -11.13 5.49 3.70
C ARG A 101 -11.68 5.40 5.12
N VAL A 102 -12.38 6.45 5.54
CA VAL A 102 -12.95 6.52 6.91
C VAL A 102 -14.00 5.43 7.15
N ASP A 103 -14.60 4.90 6.09
CA ASP A 103 -15.59 3.83 6.18
C ASP A 103 -15.01 2.43 6.01
N ASN A 104 -13.71 2.31 5.75
CA ASN A 104 -13.06 1.01 5.59
C ASN A 104 -12.57 0.50 6.95
N HIS A 105 -13.49 0.02 7.76
CA HIS A 105 -13.20 -0.41 9.13
C HIS A 105 -12.33 -1.67 9.18
N VAL A 106 -12.48 -2.55 8.20
CA VAL A 106 -11.65 -3.77 8.12
C VAL A 106 -10.18 -3.43 7.97
N ALA A 107 -9.84 -2.54 7.04
CA ALA A 107 -8.45 -2.12 6.83
C ALA A 107 -7.92 -1.37 8.04
N GLN A 108 -8.71 -0.46 8.62
CA GLN A 108 -8.31 0.29 9.82
C GLN A 108 -7.95 -0.67 10.97
N HIS A 109 -8.76 -1.71 11.15
CA HIS A 109 -8.51 -2.69 12.20
C HIS A 109 -7.20 -3.46 11.98
N VAL A 110 -6.92 -3.84 10.73
CA VAL A 110 -5.64 -4.48 10.37
C VAL A 110 -4.46 -3.57 10.71
N TYR A 111 -4.56 -2.29 10.36
CA TYR A 111 -3.49 -1.33 10.63
C TYR A 111 -3.31 -1.10 12.12
N GLU A 112 -4.40 -0.97 12.87
CA GLU A 112 -4.35 -0.83 14.33
C GLU A 112 -3.64 -2.03 14.99
N ASN A 113 -3.93 -3.25 14.52
CA ASN A 113 -3.28 -4.45 15.03
C ASN A 113 -1.77 -4.48 14.79
N LEU A 114 -1.30 -3.73 13.78
CA LEU A 114 0.12 -3.61 13.49
C LEU A 114 0.78 -2.43 14.21
N GLY A 115 0.03 -1.70 15.03
CA GLY A 115 0.52 -0.59 15.82
C GLY A 115 0.30 0.79 15.23
N PHE A 116 -0.38 0.88 14.08
CA PHE A 116 -0.70 2.18 13.49
C PHE A 116 -1.71 2.92 14.35
N GLN A 117 -1.51 4.22 14.44
CA GLN A 117 -2.35 5.13 15.23
C GLN A 117 -3.03 6.14 14.32
N TYR A 118 -4.19 6.64 14.75
CA TYR A 118 -4.91 7.69 14.05
C TYR A 118 -4.08 8.99 14.08
N GLY A 119 -3.86 9.58 12.92
CA GLY A 119 -3.04 10.78 12.78
C GLY A 119 -3.76 11.98 12.18
N GLY A 120 -5.01 11.84 11.73
CA GLY A 120 -5.77 12.93 11.15
C GLY A 120 -6.69 12.46 10.04
N LYS A 121 -7.38 13.43 9.43
CA LYS A 121 -8.38 13.17 8.41
C LYS A 121 -8.14 14.08 7.21
N ARG A 122 -8.19 13.52 6.01
CA ARG A 122 -8.10 14.31 4.76
C ARG A 122 -9.47 14.27 4.06
N LYS A 123 -10.14 15.41 4.06
CA LYS A 123 -11.49 15.53 3.49
C LYS A 123 -11.43 15.36 1.98
N ASN A 124 -12.40 14.62 1.44
CA ASN A 124 -12.58 14.41 0.01
C ASN A 124 -11.35 13.84 -0.70
N TYR A 125 -10.52 13.09 0.03
CA TYR A 125 -9.26 12.55 -0.52
C TYR A 125 -9.50 11.60 -1.69
N TYR A 126 -10.51 10.73 -1.56
CA TYR A 126 -10.85 9.74 -2.59
C TYR A 126 -11.91 10.23 -3.57
N GLY A 127 -12.59 11.35 -3.25
CA GLY A 127 -13.66 11.92 -4.05
C GLY A 127 -14.54 12.79 -3.18
N GLU A 128 -15.54 13.43 -3.79
CA GLU A 128 -16.45 14.29 -3.05
C GLU A 128 -17.21 13.48 -2.00
N GLY A 129 -17.11 13.89 -0.74
CA GLY A 129 -17.74 13.20 0.39
C GLY A 129 -17.02 11.93 0.83
N GLU A 130 -15.90 11.58 0.22
CA GLU A 130 -15.11 10.38 0.55
C GLU A 130 -13.81 10.75 1.21
N ASP A 131 -13.83 10.87 2.53
CA ASP A 131 -12.68 11.31 3.31
C ASP A 131 -11.70 10.17 3.55
N ALA A 132 -10.44 10.54 3.76
CA ALA A 132 -9.39 9.62 4.17
C ALA A 132 -9.00 9.87 5.61
N MET A 133 -8.73 8.78 6.32
CA MET A 133 -8.11 8.80 7.63
C MET A 133 -6.61 8.58 7.44
N VAL A 134 -5.78 9.43 8.03
CA VAL A 134 -4.33 9.23 8.05
C VAL A 134 -3.99 8.38 9.27
N MET A 135 -3.21 7.32 9.05
CA MET A 135 -2.68 6.48 10.12
C MET A 135 -1.16 6.43 10.01
N TRP A 136 -0.49 6.30 11.13
CA TRP A 136 0.96 6.27 11.16
C TRP A 136 1.48 5.36 12.27
N VAL A 137 2.71 4.89 12.09
CA VAL A 137 3.39 4.05 13.08
C VAL A 137 4.85 4.47 13.15
N LYS A 138 5.41 4.40 14.37
CA LYS A 138 6.84 4.59 14.59
C LYS A 138 7.54 3.26 14.32
N LEU A 139 8.53 3.27 13.43
CA LEU A 139 9.20 2.05 12.96
C LEU A 139 10.33 1.59 13.88
N ASN A 140 10.90 2.51 14.64
CA ASN A 140 11.98 2.20 15.57
C ASN A 140 11.86 3.07 16.83
N ASP A 141 12.46 2.60 17.89
CA ASP A 141 12.41 3.27 19.20
C ASP A 141 13.41 4.42 19.31
#